data_727d0e1674ce98df5f46637bf81f8842
#
_entry.id   727d0e1674ce98df5f46637bf81f8842
#
_cell.length_a   1.000
_cell.length_b   1.000
_cell.length_c   1.000
_cell.angle_alpha   90.00
_cell.angle_beta   90.00
_cell.angle_gamma   90.00
#
_symmetry.space_group_name_H-M   'P 1'
#
loop_
_entity.id
_entity.type
_entity.pdbx_description
1 polymer ?
#
loop_
_entity_poly.entity_id
_entity_poly.type
_entity_poly.pdbx_seq_one_letter_code
_entity_poly.pdbx_strand_id
1 'polypeptide(L)'
;ELDITGKESKEVVSYYADGIKEGYFRTAGSDKYLSGPFANKQIAMYVGSTAGESFVAKGAKEAGFEYGVAVRPEKYDLQQGTDIYMFQSASEEQRTAAYLFLKFLASPESQLTWAQATGYIPVVSKVLESAEYKNSNSKVPAAIAEGKKELFSIPVIENADSAYAEITKIQEKVYSDV
;
A
#
# COMPACT_ATOMS: atom_id res chain seq x y z
N GLU A 1 -18.60 -15.67 -0.24
CA GLU A 1 -18.88 -15.50 1.20
C GLU A 1 -17.57 -15.13 1.91
N LEU A 2 -17.59 -14.11 2.80
CA LEU A 2 -16.45 -13.73 3.63
C LEU A 2 -16.60 -14.40 5.00
N ASP A 3 -15.65 -15.25 5.37
CA ASP A 3 -15.59 -15.81 6.72
C ASP A 3 -14.62 -14.99 7.58
N ILE A 4 -15.19 -14.16 8.46
CA ILE A 4 -14.44 -13.35 9.44
C ILE A 4 -14.50 -13.95 10.86
N THR A 5 -15.15 -15.08 11.02
CA THR A 5 -15.37 -15.74 12.32
C THR A 5 -14.59 -17.05 12.46
N GLY A 6 -13.91 -17.46 11.41
CA GLY A 6 -13.08 -18.66 11.38
C GLY A 6 -11.89 -18.60 12.34
N LYS A 7 -11.22 -19.73 12.48
CA LYS A 7 -10.08 -19.88 13.37
C LYS A 7 -8.94 -18.91 12.99
N GLU A 8 -8.62 -18.85 11.72
CA GLU A 8 -7.52 -18.04 11.18
C GLU A 8 -7.80 -16.55 11.39
N SER A 9 -9.05 -16.11 11.17
CA SER A 9 -9.45 -14.73 11.42
C SER A 9 -9.31 -14.36 12.90
N LYS A 10 -9.70 -15.26 13.80
CA LYS A 10 -9.55 -15.06 15.25
C LYS A 10 -8.08 -14.99 15.68
N GLU A 11 -7.24 -15.85 15.15
CA GLU A 11 -5.80 -15.85 15.41
C GLU A 11 -5.15 -14.52 15.01
N VAL A 12 -5.47 -14.00 13.83
CA VAL A 12 -4.95 -12.72 13.35
C VAL A 12 -5.45 -11.56 14.22
N VAL A 13 -6.75 -11.51 14.53
CA VAL A 13 -7.32 -10.45 15.38
C VAL A 13 -6.72 -10.51 16.78
N SER A 14 -6.58 -11.69 17.37
CA SER A 14 -5.95 -11.87 18.68
C SER A 14 -4.49 -11.39 18.69
N TYR A 15 -3.72 -11.72 17.66
CA TYR A 15 -2.33 -11.27 17.53
C TYR A 15 -2.20 -9.74 17.62
N TYR A 16 -3.06 -9.01 16.92
CA TYR A 16 -3.05 -7.55 16.98
C TYR A 16 -3.60 -7.01 18.30
N ALA A 17 -4.68 -7.60 18.82
CA ALA A 17 -5.28 -7.20 20.10
C ALA A 17 -4.30 -7.39 21.27
N ASP A 18 -3.64 -8.53 21.33
CA ASP A 18 -2.62 -8.84 22.35
C ASP A 18 -1.43 -7.88 22.24
N GLY A 19 -0.95 -7.60 21.02
CA GLY A 19 0.13 -6.64 20.82
C GLY A 19 -0.23 -5.20 21.21
N ILE A 20 -1.48 -4.78 21.05
CA ILE A 20 -1.98 -3.49 21.52
C ILE A 20 -2.05 -3.46 23.04
N LYS A 21 -2.61 -4.50 23.64
CA LYS A 21 -2.72 -4.64 25.11
C LYS A 21 -1.35 -4.62 25.80
N GLU A 22 -0.35 -5.24 25.20
CA GLU A 22 1.01 -5.28 25.70
C GLU A 22 1.85 -4.04 25.33
N GLY A 23 1.29 -3.13 24.53
CA GLY A 23 1.93 -1.87 24.13
C GLY A 23 2.93 -1.97 22.98
N TYR A 24 2.97 -3.10 22.26
CA TYR A 24 3.82 -3.25 21.06
C TYR A 24 3.21 -2.63 19.82
N PHE A 25 1.88 -2.65 19.73
CA PHE A 25 1.14 -2.16 18.57
C PHE A 25 0.24 -0.99 18.93
N ARG A 26 -0.09 -0.21 17.94
CA ARG A 26 -1.17 0.77 18.00
C ARG A 26 -1.91 0.81 16.67
N THR A 27 -3.17 1.19 16.70
CA THR A 27 -3.93 1.53 15.50
C THR A 27 -3.59 2.94 15.02
N ALA A 28 -3.92 3.24 13.76
CA ALA A 28 -3.81 4.60 13.24
C ALA A 28 -4.82 5.55 13.90
N GLY A 29 -5.99 5.06 14.29
CA GLY A 29 -7.04 5.87 14.90
C GLY A 29 -7.37 7.12 14.09
N SER A 30 -7.37 8.27 14.73
CA SER A 30 -7.62 9.57 14.09
C SER A 30 -6.54 10.02 13.09
N ASP A 31 -5.35 9.44 13.14
CA ASP A 31 -4.25 9.76 12.22
C ASP A 31 -4.50 9.25 10.79
N LYS A 32 -5.44 8.35 10.58
CA LYS A 32 -5.73 7.62 9.32
C LYS A 32 -4.56 6.75 8.84
N TYR A 33 -3.34 7.29 8.82
CA TYR A 33 -2.13 6.64 8.34
C TYR A 33 -1.01 6.74 9.38
N LEU A 34 -0.23 5.68 9.53
CA LEU A 34 0.87 5.62 10.48
C LEU A 34 2.14 6.34 10.00
N SER A 35 2.19 6.82 8.76
CA SER A 35 3.30 7.63 8.25
C SER A 35 3.51 8.93 9.04
N GLY A 36 2.43 9.58 9.48
CA GLY A 36 2.50 10.76 10.35
C GLY A 36 3.11 10.47 11.72
N PRO A 37 2.55 9.53 12.52
CA PRO A 37 3.15 9.08 13.77
C PRO A 37 4.60 8.63 13.66
N PHE A 38 4.97 7.94 12.57
CA PHE A 38 6.35 7.55 12.32
C PHE A 38 7.25 8.77 12.08
N ALA A 39 6.85 9.69 11.22
CA ALA A 39 7.58 10.93 10.97
C ALA A 39 7.77 11.78 12.24
N ASN A 40 6.80 11.73 13.16
CA ASN A 40 6.85 12.41 14.45
C ASN A 40 7.59 11.60 15.54
N LYS A 41 8.25 10.49 15.20
CA LYS A 41 9.00 9.63 16.15
C LYS A 41 8.15 9.03 17.27
N GLN A 42 6.85 8.86 17.03
CA GLN A 42 5.92 8.27 18.00
C GLN A 42 5.88 6.74 17.92
N ILE A 43 6.32 6.17 16.79
CA ILE A 43 6.45 4.74 16.56
C ILE A 43 7.78 4.44 15.87
N ALA A 44 8.38 3.32 16.20
CA ALA A 44 9.67 2.90 15.65
C ALA A 44 9.55 2.24 14.27
N MET A 45 8.44 1.58 14.01
CA MET A 45 8.16 0.86 12.75
C MET A 45 6.67 0.93 12.43
N TYR A 46 6.32 0.82 11.16
CA TYR A 46 4.95 0.55 10.74
C TYR A 46 4.93 -0.26 9.44
N VAL A 47 3.83 -0.93 9.19
CA VAL A 47 3.55 -1.62 7.92
C VAL A 47 2.56 -0.77 7.13
N GLY A 48 2.86 -0.55 5.86
CA GLY A 48 2.01 0.26 4.99
C GLY A 48 2.33 0.09 3.51
N SER A 49 1.59 0.78 2.68
CA SER A 49 1.84 0.83 1.23
C SER A 49 3.14 1.55 0.91
N THR A 50 3.85 1.08 -0.12
CA THR A 50 5.05 1.75 -0.67
C THR A 50 4.77 3.18 -1.12
N ALA A 51 3.53 3.50 -1.55
CA ALA A 51 3.11 4.86 -1.88
C ALA A 51 3.20 5.84 -0.69
N GLY A 52 3.26 5.34 0.55
CA GLY A 52 3.47 6.15 1.75
C GLY A 52 4.91 6.62 1.95
N GLU A 53 5.87 6.05 1.23
CA GLU A 53 7.29 6.33 1.43
C GLU A 53 7.64 7.82 1.18
N SER A 54 7.04 8.47 0.21
CA SER A 54 7.26 9.90 -0.08
C SER A 54 6.90 10.81 1.11
N PHE A 55 5.83 10.47 1.85
CA PHE A 55 5.44 11.19 3.07
C PHE A 55 6.42 10.94 4.21
N VAL A 56 6.91 9.70 4.33
CA VAL A 56 7.95 9.34 5.32
C VAL A 56 9.25 10.07 5.03
N ALA A 57 9.71 10.08 3.78
CA ALA A 57 10.92 10.75 3.35
C ALA A 57 10.89 12.25 3.69
N LYS A 58 9.77 12.91 3.40
CA LYS A 58 9.56 14.32 3.75
C LYS A 58 9.60 14.53 5.26
N GLY A 59 8.81 13.78 6.01
CA GLY A 59 8.75 13.93 7.46
C GLY A 59 10.06 13.60 8.18
N ALA A 60 10.76 12.56 7.76
CA ALA A 60 12.06 12.19 8.29
C ALA A 60 13.11 13.29 8.07
N LYS A 61 13.12 13.90 6.87
CA LYS A 61 13.98 15.04 6.55
C LYS A 61 13.70 16.24 7.46
N GLU A 62 12.42 16.59 7.64
CA GLU A 62 11.99 17.70 8.50
C GLU A 62 12.31 17.44 9.98
N ALA A 63 12.15 16.21 10.45
CA ALA A 63 12.42 15.80 11.82
C ALA A 63 13.88 15.40 12.10
N GLY A 64 14.74 15.40 11.08
CA GLY A 64 16.18 15.16 11.19
C GLY A 64 16.51 13.73 11.62
N PHE A 65 15.95 12.71 10.98
CA PHE A 65 16.31 11.32 11.23
C PHE A 65 16.37 10.48 9.96
N GLU A 66 17.12 9.38 10.02
CA GLU A 66 17.21 8.40 8.95
C GLU A 66 16.18 7.29 9.14
N TYR A 67 15.61 6.80 8.03
CA TYR A 67 14.66 5.68 8.03
C TYR A 67 15.12 4.59 7.05
N GLY A 68 14.66 3.37 7.25
CA GLY A 68 14.82 2.24 6.34
C GLY A 68 13.49 1.78 5.77
N VAL A 69 13.54 1.08 4.65
CA VAL A 69 12.41 0.36 4.05
C VAL A 69 12.82 -1.09 3.88
N ALA A 70 11.97 -2.01 4.28
CA ALA A 70 12.18 -3.44 4.12
C ALA A 70 10.87 -4.12 3.72
N VAL A 71 10.96 -5.22 3.01
CA VAL A 71 9.79 -6.09 2.77
C VAL A 71 9.46 -6.88 4.04
N ARG A 72 8.17 -7.14 4.27
CA ARG A 72 7.76 -8.00 5.38
C ARG A 72 8.37 -9.40 5.23
N PRO A 73 8.64 -10.12 6.31
CA PRO A 73 9.21 -11.47 6.24
C PRO A 73 8.25 -12.51 5.65
N GLU A 74 6.95 -12.22 5.57
CA GLU A 74 5.93 -13.10 5.06
C GLU A 74 6.07 -13.40 3.56
N LYS A 75 5.61 -14.59 3.13
CA LYS A 75 5.64 -15.02 1.74
C LYS A 75 4.67 -14.21 0.86
N TYR A 76 3.48 -13.93 1.40
CA TYR A 76 2.40 -13.26 0.66
C TYR A 76 2.32 -11.79 0.99
N ASP A 77 1.95 -11.00 0.00
CA ASP A 77 1.68 -9.59 0.20
C ASP A 77 0.47 -9.11 -0.60
N LEU A 78 -0.25 -8.14 -0.04
CA LEU A 78 -1.44 -7.58 -0.67
C LEU A 78 -1.02 -6.63 -1.78
N GLN A 79 -1.44 -6.92 -3.01
CA GLN A 79 -1.32 -5.98 -4.10
C GLN A 79 -2.34 -4.86 -3.90
N GLN A 80 -1.83 -3.66 -3.79
CA GLN A 80 -2.60 -2.44 -3.81
C GLN A 80 -2.23 -1.61 -5.03
N GLY A 81 -3.09 -0.67 -5.38
CA GLY A 81 -2.84 0.22 -6.50
C GLY A 81 -4.09 0.95 -6.92
N THR A 82 -3.99 1.64 -8.03
CA THR A 82 -5.09 2.33 -8.67
C THR A 82 -5.26 1.79 -10.06
N ASP A 83 -6.44 1.29 -10.36
CA ASP A 83 -6.80 0.81 -11.69
C ASP A 83 -7.47 1.92 -12.49
N ILE A 84 -7.28 1.89 -13.80
CA ILE A 84 -7.94 2.82 -14.72
C ILE A 84 -8.88 2.02 -15.60
N TYR A 85 -10.16 2.39 -15.59
CA TYR A 85 -11.21 1.75 -16.33
C TYR A 85 -11.75 2.66 -17.43
N MET A 86 -12.12 2.06 -18.55
CA MET A 86 -12.83 2.74 -19.63
C MET A 86 -14.29 2.32 -19.62
N PHE A 87 -15.20 3.28 -19.59
CA PHE A 87 -16.64 2.98 -19.60
C PHE A 87 -17.07 2.34 -20.92
N GLN A 88 -17.83 1.25 -20.82
CA GLN A 88 -18.40 0.57 -21.98
C GLN A 88 -19.38 1.45 -22.77
N SER A 89 -20.05 2.38 -22.09
CA SER A 89 -20.99 3.35 -22.68
C SER A 89 -20.32 4.52 -23.39
N ALA A 90 -18.99 4.64 -23.35
CA ALA A 90 -18.27 5.70 -24.05
C ALA A 90 -18.40 5.56 -25.57
N SER A 91 -18.43 6.68 -26.31
CA SER A 91 -18.43 6.66 -27.76
C SER A 91 -17.14 6.05 -28.33
N GLU A 92 -17.13 5.71 -29.61
CA GLU A 92 -15.93 5.15 -30.26
C GLU A 92 -14.75 6.12 -30.21
N GLU A 93 -14.99 7.40 -30.42
CA GLU A 93 -13.97 8.45 -30.33
C GLU A 93 -13.43 8.59 -28.92
N GLN A 94 -14.32 8.57 -27.91
CA GLN A 94 -13.92 8.62 -26.50
C GLN A 94 -13.11 7.39 -26.10
N ARG A 95 -13.50 6.21 -26.55
CA ARG A 95 -12.74 4.98 -26.30
C ARG A 95 -11.36 5.02 -26.95
N THR A 96 -11.29 5.52 -28.20
CA THR A 96 -10.01 5.70 -28.89
C THR A 96 -9.09 6.67 -28.14
N ALA A 97 -9.61 7.81 -27.70
CA ALA A 97 -8.84 8.78 -26.92
C ALA A 97 -8.39 8.19 -25.59
N ALA A 98 -9.27 7.49 -24.86
CA ALA A 98 -8.95 6.82 -23.61
C ALA A 98 -7.86 5.76 -23.82
N TYR A 99 -7.95 4.95 -24.87
CA TYR A 99 -6.92 3.96 -25.20
C TYR A 99 -5.55 4.60 -25.46
N LEU A 100 -5.50 5.68 -26.22
CA LEU A 100 -4.25 6.42 -26.46
C LEU A 100 -3.66 6.99 -25.17
N PHE A 101 -4.52 7.51 -24.28
CA PHE A 101 -4.09 7.98 -22.97
C PHE A 101 -3.56 6.86 -22.08
N LEU A 102 -4.25 5.71 -22.02
CA LEU A 102 -3.76 4.54 -21.29
C LEU A 102 -2.42 4.04 -21.83
N LYS A 103 -2.27 4.02 -23.16
CA LYS A 103 -1.01 3.66 -23.80
C LYS A 103 0.12 4.65 -23.46
N PHE A 104 -0.17 5.94 -23.38
CA PHE A 104 0.77 6.95 -22.92
C PHE A 104 1.18 6.71 -21.46
N LEU A 105 0.22 6.49 -20.56
CA LEU A 105 0.50 6.20 -19.15
C LEU A 105 1.32 4.91 -18.94
N ALA A 106 1.13 3.91 -19.80
CA ALA A 106 1.90 2.67 -19.78
C ALA A 106 3.28 2.79 -20.46
N SER A 107 3.63 3.94 -21.01
CA SER A 107 4.96 4.13 -21.60
C SER A 107 6.05 4.11 -20.51
N PRO A 108 7.26 3.64 -20.81
CA PRO A 108 8.35 3.62 -19.84
C PRO A 108 8.66 4.99 -19.22
N GLU A 109 8.61 6.04 -20.01
CA GLU A 109 8.85 7.42 -19.56
C GLU A 109 7.79 7.88 -18.55
N SER A 110 6.50 7.68 -18.88
CA SER A 110 5.40 8.03 -17.96
C SER A 110 5.45 7.20 -16.69
N GLN A 111 5.75 5.91 -16.79
CA GLN A 111 5.86 5.02 -15.63
C GLN A 111 7.03 5.41 -14.70
N LEU A 112 8.17 5.77 -15.27
CA LEU A 112 9.30 6.24 -14.48
C LEU A 112 8.97 7.56 -13.76
N THR A 113 8.41 8.53 -14.50
CA THR A 113 7.99 9.82 -13.94
C THR A 113 6.98 9.64 -12.81
N TRP A 114 5.97 8.78 -13.02
CA TRP A 114 4.95 8.48 -12.01
C TRP A 114 5.55 7.83 -10.78
N ALA A 115 6.39 6.82 -10.96
CA ALA A 115 7.02 6.11 -9.84
C ALA A 115 7.90 7.04 -8.99
N GLN A 116 8.69 7.91 -9.62
CA GLN A 116 9.54 8.87 -8.92
C GLN A 116 8.73 9.96 -8.18
N ALA A 117 7.59 10.36 -8.73
CA ALA A 117 6.75 11.39 -8.13
C ALA A 117 5.88 10.88 -6.97
N THR A 118 5.45 9.61 -7.03
CA THR A 118 4.41 9.08 -6.14
C THR A 118 4.87 7.96 -5.22
N GLY A 119 6.02 7.32 -5.49
CA GLY A 119 6.46 6.12 -4.78
C GLY A 119 5.73 4.83 -5.19
N TYR A 120 4.85 4.88 -6.20
CA TYR A 120 4.24 3.67 -6.76
C TYR A 120 5.26 2.82 -7.50
N ILE A 121 5.08 1.51 -7.43
CA ILE A 121 5.93 0.56 -8.15
C ILE A 121 5.54 0.58 -9.63
N PRO A 122 6.50 0.74 -10.56
CA PRO A 122 6.20 0.67 -11.99
C PRO A 122 5.64 -0.68 -12.40
N VAL A 123 4.64 -0.67 -13.30
CA VAL A 123 4.05 -1.91 -13.84
C VAL A 123 4.75 -2.40 -15.12
N VAL A 124 5.74 -1.66 -15.60
CA VAL A 124 6.53 -2.00 -16.80
C VAL A 124 7.88 -2.56 -16.37
N SER A 125 8.16 -3.82 -16.66
CA SER A 125 9.40 -4.52 -16.26
C SER A 125 10.66 -3.77 -16.69
N LYS A 126 10.68 -3.19 -17.90
CA LYS A 126 11.79 -2.38 -18.38
C LYS A 126 12.12 -1.20 -17.46
N VAL A 127 11.12 -0.62 -16.82
CA VAL A 127 11.32 0.48 -15.85
C VAL A 127 11.82 -0.06 -14.52
N LEU A 128 11.24 -1.15 -14.02
CA LEU A 128 11.71 -1.83 -12.79
C LEU A 128 13.19 -2.19 -12.86
N GLU A 129 13.66 -2.57 -14.05
CA GLU A 129 15.04 -2.99 -14.28
C GLU A 129 15.98 -1.83 -14.62
N SER A 130 15.45 -0.63 -14.87
CA SER A 130 16.23 0.52 -15.28
C SER A 130 17.12 1.06 -14.15
N ALA A 131 18.27 1.62 -14.55
CA ALA A 131 19.17 2.28 -13.61
C ALA A 131 18.54 3.53 -12.99
N GLU A 132 17.74 4.25 -13.76
CA GLU A 132 17.05 5.47 -13.34
C GLU A 132 16.05 5.20 -12.20
N TYR A 133 15.33 4.07 -12.25
CA TYR A 133 14.44 3.67 -11.16
C TYR A 133 15.22 3.14 -9.96
N LYS A 134 16.16 2.24 -10.18
CA LYS A 134 16.97 1.63 -9.10
C LYS A 134 17.79 2.64 -8.30
N ASN A 135 18.27 3.68 -8.95
CA ASN A 135 19.07 4.75 -8.34
C ASN A 135 18.25 5.99 -7.99
N SER A 136 16.92 5.89 -7.96
CA SER A 136 16.04 6.99 -7.52
C SER A 136 16.27 7.33 -6.05
N ASN A 137 15.76 8.47 -5.61
CA ASN A 137 15.84 8.89 -4.21
C ASN A 137 14.94 8.08 -3.26
N SER A 138 14.04 7.25 -3.80
CA SER A 138 13.20 6.34 -3.03
C SER A 138 14.01 5.13 -2.54
N LYS A 139 13.70 4.64 -1.34
CA LYS A 139 14.28 3.40 -0.78
C LYS A 139 13.50 2.14 -1.20
N VAL A 140 12.34 2.31 -1.84
CA VAL A 140 11.47 1.22 -2.29
C VAL A 140 12.15 0.30 -3.32
N PRO A 141 12.86 0.80 -4.36
CA PRO A 141 13.51 -0.07 -5.34
C PRO A 141 14.50 -1.06 -4.72
N ALA A 142 15.29 -0.63 -3.74
CA ALA A 142 16.22 -1.52 -3.05
C ALA A 142 15.48 -2.60 -2.24
N ALA A 143 14.44 -2.21 -1.49
CA ALA A 143 13.63 -3.15 -0.72
C ALA A 143 12.94 -4.21 -1.60
N ILE A 144 12.40 -3.81 -2.77
CA ILE A 144 11.79 -4.75 -3.72
C ILE A 144 12.81 -5.73 -4.29
N ALA A 145 14.04 -5.28 -4.53
CA ALA A 145 15.11 -6.14 -5.04
C ALA A 145 15.54 -7.23 -4.06
N GLU A 146 15.39 -7.00 -2.75
CA GLU A 146 15.75 -7.94 -1.69
C GLU A 146 14.78 -9.11 -1.54
N GLY A 147 13.52 -8.98 -1.98
CA GLY A 147 12.54 -10.03 -1.79
C GLY A 147 11.40 -10.05 -2.80
N LYS A 148 11.24 -11.20 -3.47
CA LYS A 148 10.06 -11.47 -4.29
C LYS A 148 8.92 -11.94 -3.40
N LYS A 149 7.75 -11.34 -3.56
CA LYS A 149 6.50 -11.71 -2.88
C LYS A 149 5.52 -12.35 -3.85
N GLU A 150 4.73 -13.27 -3.34
CA GLU A 150 3.52 -13.72 -4.04
C GLU A 150 2.41 -12.72 -3.73
N LEU A 151 2.01 -11.97 -4.75
CA LEU A 151 0.99 -10.94 -4.59
C LEU A 151 -0.41 -11.53 -4.75
N PHE A 152 -1.34 -11.08 -3.92
CA PHE A 152 -2.75 -11.39 -4.02
C PHE A 152 -3.59 -10.13 -3.97
N SER A 153 -4.77 -10.16 -4.56
CA SER A 153 -5.74 -9.06 -4.52
C SER A 153 -6.89 -9.41 -3.58
N ILE A 154 -7.49 -8.38 -3.00
CA ILE A 154 -8.74 -8.55 -2.24
C ILE A 154 -9.81 -9.11 -3.18
N PRO A 155 -10.57 -10.14 -2.77
CA PRO A 155 -11.64 -10.69 -3.60
C PRO A 155 -12.67 -9.62 -3.98
N VAL A 156 -13.02 -9.58 -5.25
CA VAL A 156 -14.10 -8.72 -5.76
C VAL A 156 -15.42 -9.44 -5.56
N ILE A 157 -16.25 -8.90 -4.68
CA ILE A 157 -17.58 -9.41 -4.37
C ILE A 157 -18.61 -8.30 -4.50
N GLU A 158 -19.87 -8.67 -4.65
CA GLU A 158 -20.98 -7.70 -4.59
C GLU A 158 -20.99 -7.01 -3.22
N ASN A 159 -21.14 -5.69 -3.22
CA ASN A 159 -21.09 -4.85 -2.00
C ASN A 159 -19.77 -4.93 -1.22
N ALA A 160 -18.65 -5.19 -1.90
CA ALA A 160 -17.32 -5.32 -1.30
C ALA A 160 -16.97 -4.13 -0.39
N ASP A 161 -17.18 -2.91 -0.86
CA ASP A 161 -16.85 -1.69 -0.10
C ASP A 161 -17.58 -1.62 1.24
N SER A 162 -18.89 -1.93 1.24
CA SER A 162 -19.69 -1.95 2.45
C SER A 162 -19.24 -3.06 3.40
N ALA A 163 -18.96 -4.25 2.88
CA ALA A 163 -18.52 -5.39 3.66
C ALA A 163 -17.15 -5.10 4.33
N TYR A 164 -16.20 -4.58 3.59
CA TYR A 164 -14.88 -4.22 4.14
C TYR A 164 -14.96 -3.06 5.13
N ALA A 165 -15.83 -2.08 4.91
CA ALA A 165 -16.05 -1.00 5.87
C ALA A 165 -16.60 -1.49 7.20
N GLU A 166 -17.53 -2.45 7.18
CA GLU A 166 -18.07 -3.06 8.41
C GLU A 166 -17.01 -3.93 9.12
N ILE A 167 -16.21 -4.71 8.38
CA ILE A 167 -15.09 -5.47 8.96
C ILE A 167 -14.11 -4.52 9.66
N THR A 168 -13.77 -3.41 9.04
CA THR A 168 -12.89 -2.39 9.63
C THR A 168 -13.45 -1.85 10.95
N LYS A 169 -14.72 -1.49 10.98
CA LYS A 169 -15.38 -1.00 12.21
C LYS A 169 -15.36 -2.05 13.34
N ILE A 170 -15.61 -3.32 13.00
CA ILE A 170 -15.56 -4.42 13.97
C ILE A 170 -14.15 -4.54 14.54
N GLN A 171 -13.13 -4.53 13.69
CA GLN A 171 -11.73 -4.61 14.12
C GLN A 171 -11.33 -3.42 14.99
N GLU A 172 -11.67 -2.18 14.57
CA GLU A 172 -11.41 -0.98 15.35
C GLU A 172 -12.04 -1.06 16.74
N LYS A 173 -13.29 -1.56 16.82
CA LYS A 173 -13.93 -1.76 18.11
C LYS A 173 -13.20 -2.78 18.98
N VAL A 174 -12.86 -3.93 18.43
CA VAL A 174 -12.09 -4.96 19.19
C VAL A 174 -10.77 -4.37 19.70
N TYR A 175 -10.05 -3.63 18.86
CA TYR A 175 -8.76 -3.05 19.22
C TYR A 175 -8.85 -1.85 20.19
N SER A 176 -10.01 -1.21 20.28
CA SER A 176 -10.24 -0.13 21.24
C SER A 176 -10.67 -0.63 22.62
N ASP A 177 -11.14 -1.87 22.71
CA ASP A 177 -11.67 -2.46 23.95
C ASP A 177 -10.58 -3.26 24.74
N VAL A 178 -9.36 -3.33 24.21
CA VAL A 178 -8.21 -4.00 24.85
C VAL A 178 -7.19 -2.99 25.35
#